data_e693aa1d2a697a4f0549275ebd3e019f
#
_entry.id   e693aa1d2a697a4f0549275ebd3e019f
#
_cell.length_a   1.000
_cell.length_b   1.000
_cell.length_c   1.000
_cell.angle_alpha   90.00
_cell.angle_beta   90.00
_cell.angle_gamma   90.00
#
_symmetry.space_group_name_H-M   'P 1'
#
loop_
_entity.id
_entity.type
_entity.pdbx_description
1 polymer ?
#
loop_
_entity_poly.entity_id
_entity_poly.type
_entity_poly.pdbx_seq_one_letter_code
_entity_poly.pdbx_strand_id
1 'polypeptide(L)'
;MAATGVIAASVGLAVDDAVVIQDSNKLTLRLLPCDALARVAPAADQVARMEVELAQRLVGAGSPVAALDPRVGPRVHERDGFVVTLWTYYESTTPPDVSPADYADALRRLHAGMRGLDVPVPHFTDRVEQAQRLVASRDRTPALADADRAFLGDALRDLRRAIGGRGGAEQLLHGEPHPGNVLATAHGPLFVDFETCCRGPVEFDLAHAPEEVTEHYPGADHDLVRRCRILGQAMVTAWRWDRDDRFPDGRRLGVEGLDLVRAALDRDGPDA
;
A
#
# COMPACT_ATOMS: atom_id res chain seq x y z
N MET A 1 -5.90 -21.63 -9.08
CA MET A 1 -7.22 -22.32 -9.01
C MET A 1 -7.07 -23.71 -8.37
N ALA A 2 -6.44 -24.71 -9.01
CA ALA A 2 -6.36 -26.06 -8.45
C ALA A 2 -5.69 -26.12 -7.06
N ALA A 3 -4.54 -25.49 -6.88
CA ALA A 3 -3.84 -25.44 -5.59
C ALA A 3 -4.70 -24.86 -4.46
N THR A 4 -5.44 -23.79 -4.75
CA THR A 4 -6.32 -23.12 -3.79
C THR A 4 -7.47 -24.01 -3.32
N GLY A 5 -8.14 -24.71 -4.25
CA GLY A 5 -9.22 -25.65 -3.92
C GLY A 5 -8.74 -26.81 -3.03
N VAL A 6 -7.55 -27.36 -3.33
CA VAL A 6 -6.95 -28.41 -2.51
C VAL A 6 -6.57 -27.93 -1.12
N ILE A 7 -5.99 -26.72 -1.01
CA ILE A 7 -5.66 -26.12 0.29
C ILE A 7 -6.94 -25.89 1.09
N ALA A 8 -7.96 -25.27 0.51
CA ALA A 8 -9.24 -25.03 1.16
C ALA A 8 -9.88 -26.34 1.68
N ALA A 9 -9.90 -27.40 0.87
CA ALA A 9 -10.39 -28.69 1.27
C ALA A 9 -9.56 -29.31 2.42
N SER A 10 -8.23 -29.14 2.42
CA SER A 10 -7.34 -29.65 3.48
C SER A 10 -7.56 -29.00 4.84
N VAL A 11 -8.16 -27.80 4.86
CA VAL A 11 -8.51 -27.06 6.08
C VAL A 11 -10.02 -27.13 6.39
N GLY A 12 -10.77 -27.98 5.70
CA GLY A 12 -12.17 -28.26 5.98
C GLY A 12 -13.15 -27.25 5.35
N LEU A 13 -12.71 -26.42 4.41
CA LEU A 13 -13.60 -25.53 3.66
C LEU A 13 -14.18 -26.27 2.44
N ALA A 14 -15.50 -26.26 2.32
CA ALA A 14 -16.17 -26.75 1.12
C ALA A 14 -16.04 -25.71 0.02
N VAL A 15 -15.44 -26.06 -1.12
CA VAL A 15 -15.23 -25.18 -2.26
C VAL A 15 -15.68 -25.90 -3.53
N ASP A 16 -16.73 -25.39 -4.15
CA ASP A 16 -17.27 -25.89 -5.40
C ASP A 16 -16.86 -24.99 -6.58
N ASP A 17 -16.68 -23.67 -6.30
CA ASP A 17 -16.31 -22.66 -7.30
C ASP A 17 -15.40 -21.57 -6.72
N ALA A 18 -14.71 -20.85 -7.60
CA ALA A 18 -13.81 -19.77 -7.22
C ALA A 18 -13.92 -18.61 -8.23
N VAL A 19 -14.39 -17.47 -7.75
CA VAL A 19 -14.56 -16.25 -8.55
C VAL A 19 -13.34 -15.36 -8.40
N VAL A 20 -12.73 -14.95 -9.51
CA VAL A 20 -11.62 -13.98 -9.52
C VAL A 20 -12.17 -12.60 -9.15
N ILE A 21 -11.67 -12.05 -8.05
CA ILE A 21 -11.96 -10.69 -7.61
C ILE A 21 -10.93 -9.71 -8.16
N GLN A 22 -9.66 -10.10 -8.12
CA GLN A 22 -8.55 -9.28 -8.60
C GLN A 22 -7.43 -10.19 -9.11
N ASP A 23 -6.80 -9.77 -10.21
CA ASP A 23 -5.61 -10.39 -10.77
C ASP A 23 -4.58 -9.28 -11.04
N SER A 24 -3.64 -9.12 -10.12
CA SER A 24 -2.57 -8.12 -10.17
C SER A 24 -1.25 -8.75 -9.71
N ASN A 25 -0.53 -8.16 -8.76
CA ASN A 25 0.65 -8.78 -8.12
C ASN A 25 0.30 -10.08 -7.39
N LYS A 26 -0.94 -10.18 -6.89
CA LYS A 26 -1.50 -11.36 -6.25
C LYS A 26 -2.86 -11.67 -6.89
N LEU A 27 -3.15 -12.95 -7.04
CA LEU A 27 -4.48 -13.41 -7.44
C LEU A 27 -5.37 -13.50 -6.22
N THR A 28 -6.50 -12.77 -6.24
CA THR A 28 -7.49 -12.76 -5.17
C THR A 28 -8.77 -13.45 -5.65
N LEU A 29 -9.20 -14.48 -4.92
CA LEU A 29 -10.32 -15.35 -5.26
C LEU A 29 -11.35 -15.36 -4.14
N ARG A 30 -12.63 -15.24 -4.47
CA ARG A 30 -13.74 -15.60 -3.58
C ARG A 30 -14.06 -17.07 -3.76
N LEU A 31 -14.05 -17.84 -2.69
CA LEU A 31 -14.32 -19.28 -2.68
C LEU A 31 -15.76 -19.54 -2.31
N LEU A 32 -16.49 -20.26 -3.16
CA LEU A 32 -17.91 -20.57 -2.98
C LEU A 32 -18.13 -22.08 -2.74
N PRO A 33 -19.10 -22.49 -1.92
CA PRO A 33 -20.06 -21.67 -1.16
C PRO A 33 -19.54 -21.21 0.21
N CYS A 34 -18.29 -21.56 0.58
CA CYS A 34 -17.75 -21.29 1.93
C CYS A 34 -17.54 -19.79 2.23
N ASP A 35 -17.61 -18.95 1.22
CA ASP A 35 -17.52 -17.49 1.32
C ASP A 35 -16.26 -16.99 2.00
N ALA A 36 -15.11 -17.60 1.65
CA ALA A 36 -13.78 -17.18 2.06
C ALA A 36 -13.07 -16.46 0.93
N LEU A 37 -12.12 -15.58 1.28
CA LEU A 37 -11.23 -14.94 0.32
C LEU A 37 -9.87 -15.63 0.36
N ALA A 38 -9.36 -16.07 -0.79
CA ALA A 38 -8.00 -16.61 -0.93
C ALA A 38 -7.12 -15.60 -1.65
N ARG A 39 -5.95 -15.28 -1.08
CA ARG A 39 -4.88 -14.52 -1.76
C ARG A 39 -3.77 -15.48 -2.12
N VAL A 40 -3.39 -15.49 -3.38
CA VAL A 40 -2.41 -16.42 -3.95
C VAL A 40 -1.26 -15.62 -4.55
N ALA A 41 -0.04 -15.95 -4.15
CA ALA A 41 1.19 -15.37 -4.67
C ALA A 41 2.24 -16.46 -4.97
N PRO A 42 3.29 -16.21 -5.75
CA PRO A 42 4.41 -17.11 -5.89
C PRO A 42 5.07 -17.42 -4.54
N ALA A 43 5.58 -18.63 -4.33
CA ALA A 43 6.22 -19.03 -3.07
C ALA A 43 7.48 -18.22 -2.70
N ALA A 44 8.08 -17.53 -3.69
CA ALA A 44 9.17 -16.59 -3.46
C ALA A 44 8.73 -15.31 -2.73
N ASP A 45 7.42 -15.03 -2.66
CA ASP A 45 6.86 -13.91 -1.93
C ASP A 45 6.91 -14.17 -0.42
N GLN A 46 7.85 -13.51 0.27
CA GLN A 46 8.03 -13.65 1.72
C GLN A 46 7.09 -12.74 2.53
N VAL A 47 6.33 -11.87 1.87
CA VAL A 47 5.46 -10.88 2.51
C VAL A 47 4.25 -11.53 3.16
N ALA A 48 3.74 -12.63 2.61
CA ALA A 48 2.52 -13.30 3.08
C ALA A 48 2.55 -13.67 4.59
N ARG A 49 3.72 -14.06 5.11
CA ARG A 49 3.87 -14.39 6.55
C ARG A 49 3.75 -13.15 7.43
N MET A 50 4.38 -12.07 7.01
CA MET A 50 4.33 -10.78 7.71
C MET A 50 2.90 -10.22 7.67
N GLU A 51 2.21 -10.27 6.52
CA GLU A 51 0.81 -9.84 6.41
C GLU A 51 -0.12 -10.61 7.35
N VAL A 52 0.02 -11.94 7.43
CA VAL A 52 -0.79 -12.80 8.32
C VAL A 52 -0.54 -12.45 9.79
N GLU A 53 0.72 -12.32 10.20
CA GLU A 53 1.09 -11.98 11.58
C GLU A 53 0.58 -10.59 11.96
N LEU A 54 0.78 -9.61 11.09
CA LEU A 54 0.35 -8.24 11.31
C LEU A 54 -1.17 -8.12 11.40
N ALA A 55 -1.90 -8.72 10.46
CA ALA A 55 -3.36 -8.72 10.48
C ALA A 55 -3.91 -9.35 11.76
N GLN A 56 -3.34 -10.47 12.21
CA GLN A 56 -3.76 -11.12 13.47
C GLN A 56 -3.58 -10.19 14.69
N ARG A 57 -2.42 -9.52 14.78
CA ARG A 57 -2.14 -8.58 15.89
C ARG A 57 -3.07 -7.36 15.83
N LEU A 58 -3.30 -6.81 14.65
CA LEU A 58 -4.16 -5.64 14.46
C LEU A 58 -5.63 -5.96 14.76
N VAL A 59 -6.14 -7.11 14.32
CA VAL A 59 -7.50 -7.58 14.69
C VAL A 59 -7.61 -7.74 16.20
N GLY A 60 -6.61 -8.35 16.85
CA GLY A 60 -6.56 -8.48 18.31
C GLY A 60 -6.53 -7.15 19.06
N ALA A 61 -6.02 -6.09 18.44
CA ALA A 61 -6.02 -4.72 18.96
C ALA A 61 -7.30 -3.94 18.62
N GLY A 62 -8.28 -4.52 17.93
CA GLY A 62 -9.51 -3.86 17.49
C GLY A 62 -9.30 -2.82 16.38
N SER A 63 -8.21 -2.93 15.62
CA SER A 63 -7.94 -2.06 14.47
C SER A 63 -8.87 -2.38 13.30
N PRO A 64 -9.22 -1.40 12.46
CA PRO A 64 -10.11 -1.57 11.33
C PRO A 64 -9.40 -2.22 10.14
N VAL A 65 -9.15 -3.50 10.22
CA VAL A 65 -8.45 -4.30 9.21
C VAL A 65 -9.24 -5.54 8.85
N ALA A 66 -9.08 -6.03 7.62
CA ALA A 66 -9.66 -7.31 7.24
C ALA A 66 -9.06 -8.44 8.07
N ALA A 67 -9.91 -9.35 8.54
CA ALA A 67 -9.52 -10.48 9.36
C ALA A 67 -9.18 -11.72 8.51
N LEU A 68 -8.28 -12.54 9.01
CA LEU A 68 -8.09 -13.90 8.51
C LEU A 68 -9.36 -14.73 8.72
N ASP A 69 -9.56 -15.75 7.90
CA ASP A 69 -10.71 -16.65 8.07
C ASP A 69 -10.59 -17.41 9.41
N PRO A 70 -11.52 -17.20 10.34
CA PRO A 70 -11.43 -17.80 11.68
C PRO A 70 -11.51 -19.33 11.66
N ARG A 71 -12.06 -19.94 10.60
CA ARG A 71 -12.16 -21.39 10.44
C ARG A 71 -10.80 -22.02 10.15
N VAL A 72 -9.87 -21.26 9.59
CA VAL A 72 -8.55 -21.75 9.16
C VAL A 72 -7.43 -21.32 10.10
N GLY A 73 -7.61 -20.17 10.75
CA GLY A 73 -6.60 -19.55 11.60
C GLY A 73 -5.49 -18.86 10.82
N PRO A 74 -4.52 -18.24 11.53
CA PRO A 74 -3.47 -17.41 10.95
C PRO A 74 -2.34 -18.26 10.37
N ARG A 75 -2.51 -18.74 9.15
CA ARG A 75 -1.54 -19.62 8.49
C ARG A 75 -1.29 -19.20 7.06
N VAL A 76 -0.04 -19.40 6.63
CA VAL A 76 0.36 -19.38 5.23
C VAL A 76 0.45 -20.83 4.76
N HIS A 77 -0.25 -21.16 3.70
CA HIS A 77 -0.22 -22.48 3.08
C HIS A 77 0.66 -22.44 1.84
N GLU A 78 1.57 -23.41 1.72
CA GLU A 78 2.46 -23.52 0.58
C GLU A 78 2.09 -24.76 -0.24
N ARG A 79 1.90 -24.60 -1.54
CA ARG A 79 1.61 -25.70 -2.46
C ARG A 79 1.96 -25.35 -3.91
N ASP A 80 2.57 -26.30 -4.60
CA ASP A 80 2.85 -26.25 -6.04
C ASP A 80 3.56 -24.96 -6.48
N GLY A 81 4.47 -24.42 -5.65
CA GLY A 81 5.22 -23.20 -5.92
C GLY A 81 4.46 -21.91 -5.62
N PHE A 82 3.30 -21.99 -4.94
CA PHE A 82 2.51 -20.85 -4.51
C PHE A 82 2.34 -20.81 -2.99
N VAL A 83 2.17 -19.60 -2.47
CA VAL A 83 1.67 -19.33 -1.13
C VAL A 83 0.21 -18.90 -1.20
N VAL A 84 -0.61 -19.39 -0.28
CA VAL A 84 -2.04 -19.07 -0.18
C VAL A 84 -2.36 -18.66 1.24
N THR A 85 -3.02 -17.54 1.41
CA THR A 85 -3.59 -17.07 2.67
C THR A 85 -5.10 -16.97 2.56
N LEU A 86 -5.81 -17.29 3.64
CA LEU A 86 -7.27 -17.33 3.67
C LEU A 86 -7.82 -16.27 4.62
N TRP A 87 -8.73 -15.46 4.10
CA TRP A 87 -9.28 -14.27 4.73
C TRP A 87 -10.79 -14.35 4.78
N THR A 88 -11.39 -13.65 5.72
CA THR A 88 -12.83 -13.40 5.72
C THR A 88 -13.20 -12.62 4.46
N TYR A 89 -14.20 -13.08 3.73
CA TYR A 89 -14.80 -12.30 2.66
C TYR A 89 -15.70 -11.23 3.26
N TYR A 90 -15.49 -9.99 2.84
CA TYR A 90 -16.35 -8.86 3.19
C TYR A 90 -17.09 -8.39 1.97
N GLU A 91 -18.40 -8.28 2.07
CA GLU A 91 -19.22 -7.64 1.04
C GLU A 91 -18.94 -6.13 1.08
N SER A 92 -18.41 -5.61 -0.02
CA SER A 92 -18.16 -4.18 -0.16
C SER A 92 -19.42 -3.48 -0.63
N THR A 93 -19.71 -2.31 -0.06
CA THR A 93 -20.79 -1.45 -0.53
C THR A 93 -20.47 -0.93 -1.93
N THR A 94 -21.46 -0.84 -2.80
CA THR A 94 -21.31 -0.33 -4.16
C THR A 94 -22.27 0.84 -4.39
N PRO A 95 -21.75 2.03 -4.75
CA PRO A 95 -20.34 2.41 -4.85
C PRO A 95 -19.64 2.42 -3.48
N PRO A 96 -18.30 2.24 -3.45
CA PRO A 96 -17.56 2.39 -2.20
C PRO A 96 -17.67 3.85 -1.74
N ASP A 97 -18.48 4.07 -0.73
CA ASP A 97 -18.69 5.40 -0.15
C ASP A 97 -18.15 5.42 1.28
N VAL A 98 -16.92 5.89 1.42
CA VAL A 98 -16.30 6.13 2.71
C VAL A 98 -16.14 7.64 2.85
N SER A 99 -16.85 8.24 3.79
CA SER A 99 -16.70 9.66 4.05
C SER A 99 -15.26 10.00 4.48
N PRO A 100 -14.72 11.20 4.16
CA PRO A 100 -13.40 11.61 4.61
C PRO A 100 -13.22 11.50 6.12
N ALA A 101 -14.25 11.79 6.90
CA ALA A 101 -14.23 11.69 8.36
C ALA A 101 -14.14 10.23 8.85
N ASP A 102 -14.93 9.31 8.26
CA ASP A 102 -14.87 7.88 8.61
C ASP A 102 -13.52 7.27 8.21
N TYR A 103 -12.99 7.69 7.06
CA TYR A 103 -11.66 7.27 6.61
C TYR A 103 -10.57 7.73 7.58
N ALA A 104 -10.60 9.01 7.98
CA ALA A 104 -9.64 9.58 8.92
C ALA A 104 -9.71 8.88 10.30
N ASP A 105 -10.92 8.62 10.82
CA ASP A 105 -11.09 7.89 12.09
C ASP A 105 -10.54 6.47 11.98
N ALA A 106 -10.86 5.75 10.90
CA ALA A 106 -10.35 4.41 10.68
C ALA A 106 -8.82 4.40 10.57
N LEU A 107 -8.23 5.32 9.81
CA LEU A 107 -6.77 5.42 9.67
C LEU A 107 -6.10 5.76 11.01
N ARG A 108 -6.71 6.66 11.79
CA ARG A 108 -6.23 6.98 13.15
C ARG A 108 -6.25 5.76 14.08
N ARG A 109 -7.33 4.96 14.02
CA ARG A 109 -7.45 3.71 14.79
C ARG A 109 -6.44 2.67 14.33
N LEU A 110 -6.19 2.55 13.03
CA LEU A 110 -5.14 1.70 12.47
C LEU A 110 -3.78 2.12 13.02
N HIS A 111 -3.42 3.40 12.92
CA HIS A 111 -2.16 3.94 13.44
C HIS A 111 -2.01 3.73 14.96
N ALA A 112 -3.09 3.85 15.72
CA ALA A 112 -3.06 3.56 17.16
C ALA A 112 -2.73 2.09 17.45
N GLY A 113 -3.31 1.16 16.69
CA GLY A 113 -3.00 -0.27 16.80
C GLY A 113 -1.57 -0.62 16.34
N MET A 114 -1.05 0.10 15.35
CA MET A 114 0.31 -0.11 14.82
C MET A 114 1.41 0.45 15.74
N ARG A 115 1.12 1.48 16.52
CA ARG A 115 2.14 2.23 17.29
C ARG A 115 2.99 1.38 18.22
N GLY A 116 2.41 0.36 18.83
CA GLY A 116 3.10 -0.53 19.76
C GLY A 116 3.66 -1.81 19.13
N LEU A 117 3.50 -1.98 17.81
CA LEU A 117 3.93 -3.21 17.14
C LEU A 117 5.40 -3.10 16.71
N ASP A 118 6.20 -4.06 17.15
CA ASP A 118 7.55 -4.27 16.64
C ASP A 118 7.53 -5.36 15.57
N VAL A 119 7.58 -4.91 14.31
CA VAL A 119 7.60 -5.76 13.12
C VAL A 119 8.80 -5.34 12.27
N PRO A 120 9.61 -6.28 11.79
CA PRO A 120 10.76 -5.97 10.94
C PRO A 120 10.28 -5.57 9.54
N VAL A 121 10.12 -4.26 9.33
CA VAL A 121 9.74 -3.66 8.06
C VAL A 121 10.77 -2.62 7.63
N PRO A 122 10.88 -2.30 6.33
CA PRO A 122 11.77 -1.25 5.85
C PRO A 122 11.32 0.12 6.39
N HIS A 123 12.21 1.09 6.33
CA HIS A 123 11.86 2.49 6.51
C HIS A 123 11.32 3.07 5.19
N PHE A 124 10.41 4.06 5.24
CA PHE A 124 9.83 4.66 4.02
C PHE A 124 10.92 5.20 3.09
N THR A 125 12.04 5.68 3.65
CA THR A 125 13.18 6.16 2.86
C THR A 125 13.86 5.09 2.03
N ASP A 126 13.71 3.81 2.34
CA ASP A 126 14.31 2.73 1.57
C ASP A 126 13.66 2.64 0.18
N ARG A 127 12.35 2.91 0.11
CA ARG A 127 11.63 3.01 -1.17
C ARG A 127 12.07 4.25 -1.97
N VAL A 128 12.31 5.37 -1.27
CA VAL A 128 12.85 6.58 -1.90
C VAL A 128 14.24 6.29 -2.48
N GLU A 129 15.10 5.58 -1.74
CA GLU A 129 16.42 5.18 -2.24
C GLU A 129 16.35 4.24 -3.44
N GLN A 130 15.36 3.33 -3.47
CA GLN A 130 15.11 2.49 -4.64
C GLN A 130 14.76 3.34 -5.86
N ALA A 131 13.86 4.31 -5.72
CA ALA A 131 13.51 5.24 -6.78
C ALA A 131 14.71 6.08 -7.24
N GLN A 132 15.53 6.58 -6.31
CA GLN A 132 16.76 7.32 -6.61
C GLN A 132 17.78 6.47 -7.39
N ARG A 133 18.01 5.21 -6.96
CA ARG A 133 18.87 4.27 -7.69
C ARG A 133 18.34 3.98 -9.09
N LEU A 134 17.03 3.82 -9.23
CA LEU A 134 16.39 3.60 -10.53
C LEU A 134 16.61 4.80 -11.46
N VAL A 135 16.33 6.01 -11.00
CA VAL A 135 16.53 7.25 -11.76
C VAL A 135 18.00 7.44 -12.15
N ALA A 136 18.94 7.13 -11.27
CA ALA A 136 20.37 7.24 -11.54
C ALA A 136 20.86 6.23 -12.59
N SER A 137 20.19 5.11 -12.77
CA SER A 137 20.60 4.05 -13.70
C SER A 137 20.09 4.31 -15.12
N ARG A 138 20.99 4.71 -16.03
CA ARG A 138 20.68 4.90 -17.45
C ARG A 138 20.22 3.59 -18.12
N ASP A 139 20.76 2.46 -17.69
CA ASP A 139 20.38 1.14 -18.23
C ASP A 139 18.93 0.76 -17.84
N ARG A 140 18.49 1.15 -16.65
CA ARG A 140 17.14 0.86 -16.19
C ARG A 140 16.13 1.89 -16.72
N THR A 141 16.55 3.13 -16.94
CA THR A 141 15.70 4.23 -17.42
C THR A 141 16.26 4.86 -18.69
N PRO A 142 16.47 4.08 -19.79
CA PRO A 142 17.17 4.56 -20.99
C PRO A 142 16.43 5.70 -21.70
N ALA A 143 15.14 5.79 -21.49
CA ALA A 143 14.29 6.75 -22.15
C ALA A 143 14.03 8.04 -21.33
N LEU A 144 14.57 8.14 -20.12
CA LEU A 144 14.51 9.35 -19.30
C LEU A 144 15.63 10.32 -19.72
N ALA A 145 15.25 11.52 -20.20
CA ALA A 145 16.20 12.55 -20.63
C ALA A 145 17.09 13.03 -19.46
N ASP A 146 18.30 13.47 -19.75
CA ASP A 146 19.27 13.85 -18.73
C ASP A 146 18.79 14.99 -17.82
N ALA A 147 18.10 15.99 -18.39
CA ALA A 147 17.54 17.11 -17.61
C ALA A 147 16.44 16.61 -16.66
N ASP A 148 15.56 15.71 -17.11
CA ASP A 148 14.49 15.14 -16.30
C ASP A 148 15.04 14.20 -15.23
N ARG A 149 16.11 13.46 -15.55
CA ARG A 149 16.83 12.61 -14.61
C ARG A 149 17.45 13.42 -13.47
N ALA A 150 18.11 14.52 -13.80
CA ALA A 150 18.68 15.41 -12.80
C ALA A 150 17.59 15.99 -11.91
N PHE A 151 16.54 16.55 -12.53
CA PHE A 151 15.39 17.11 -11.83
C PHE A 151 14.75 16.11 -10.87
N LEU A 152 14.39 14.93 -11.36
CA LEU A 152 13.69 13.91 -10.54
C LEU A 152 14.60 13.36 -9.42
N GLY A 153 15.90 13.20 -9.70
CA GLY A 153 16.89 12.80 -8.71
C GLY A 153 17.07 13.84 -7.59
N ASP A 154 17.09 15.13 -7.93
CA ASP A 154 17.17 16.22 -6.96
C ASP A 154 15.88 16.32 -6.15
N ALA A 155 14.71 16.27 -6.78
CA ALA A 155 13.41 16.28 -6.11
C ALA A 155 13.29 15.15 -5.06
N LEU A 156 13.60 13.91 -5.44
CA LEU A 156 13.59 12.76 -4.51
C LEU A 156 14.54 12.96 -3.32
N ARG A 157 15.74 13.51 -3.57
CA ARG A 157 16.75 13.75 -2.53
C ARG A 157 16.32 14.84 -1.55
N ASP A 158 15.83 15.94 -2.07
CA ASP A 158 15.51 17.13 -1.27
C ASP A 158 14.23 16.91 -0.46
N LEU A 159 13.21 16.28 -1.05
CA LEU A 159 11.99 15.88 -0.33
C LEU A 159 12.30 14.87 0.78
N ARG A 160 13.11 13.83 0.49
CA ARG A 160 13.54 12.87 1.52
C ARG A 160 14.22 13.57 2.69
N ARG A 161 15.11 14.53 2.42
CA ARG A 161 15.81 15.30 3.46
C ARG A 161 14.85 16.19 4.24
N ALA A 162 13.93 16.88 3.56
CA ALA A 162 12.96 17.77 4.17
C ALA A 162 11.98 17.02 5.09
N ILE A 163 11.56 15.80 4.71
CA ILE A 163 10.67 14.96 5.51
C ILE A 163 11.42 14.35 6.71
N GLY A 164 12.58 13.70 6.47
CA GLY A 164 13.37 13.05 7.51
C GLY A 164 14.00 14.01 8.53
N GLY A 165 14.19 15.28 8.19
CA GLY A 165 14.77 16.29 9.07
C GLY A 165 13.81 16.88 10.11
N ARG A 166 12.52 16.56 10.05
CA ARG A 166 11.51 17.17 10.94
C ARG A 166 11.41 16.53 12.35
N GLY A 167 12.12 15.40 12.59
CA GLY A 167 12.22 14.79 13.94
C GLY A 167 10.89 14.39 14.59
N GLY A 168 9.84 14.15 13.79
CA GLY A 168 8.54 13.70 14.24
C GLY A 168 8.58 12.27 14.81
N ALA A 169 7.55 11.88 15.55
CA ALA A 169 7.40 10.51 16.03
C ALA A 169 7.15 9.57 14.84
N GLU A 170 8.07 8.63 14.63
CA GLU A 170 7.92 7.58 13.63
C GLU A 170 7.30 6.33 14.25
N GLN A 171 6.47 5.66 13.46
CA GLN A 171 5.82 4.42 13.86
C GLN A 171 5.72 3.44 12.69
N LEU A 172 5.17 2.26 12.94
CA LEU A 172 4.74 1.35 11.88
C LEU A 172 3.56 1.98 11.12
N LEU A 173 3.61 1.93 9.81
CA LEU A 173 2.65 2.47 8.86
C LEU A 173 2.09 1.37 7.96
N HIS A 174 0.94 1.61 7.37
CA HIS A 174 0.41 0.80 6.26
C HIS A 174 1.30 0.88 5.01
N GLY A 175 1.80 2.08 4.73
CA GLY A 175 2.67 2.39 3.59
C GLY A 175 1.95 2.83 2.33
N GLU A 176 0.75 2.34 2.06
CA GLU A 176 -0.09 2.73 0.93
C GLU A 176 -1.60 2.62 1.25
N PRO A 177 -2.12 3.34 2.26
CA PRO A 177 -3.55 3.30 2.59
C PRO A 177 -4.36 4.16 1.61
N HIS A 178 -4.27 3.90 0.30
CA HIS A 178 -5.08 4.57 -0.72
C HIS A 178 -6.47 3.90 -0.83
N PRO A 179 -7.48 4.55 -1.47
CA PRO A 179 -8.84 4.00 -1.55
C PRO A 179 -8.96 2.58 -2.11
N GLY A 180 -8.03 2.17 -2.98
CA GLY A 180 -7.97 0.79 -3.49
C GLY A 180 -7.59 -0.26 -2.46
N ASN A 181 -7.00 0.16 -1.32
CA ASN A 181 -6.63 -0.70 -0.19
C ASN A 181 -7.58 -0.54 1.00
N VAL A 182 -8.79 0.00 0.74
CA VAL A 182 -9.85 0.17 1.75
C VAL A 182 -11.13 -0.48 1.27
N LEU A 183 -11.66 -1.41 2.04
CA LEU A 183 -12.97 -2.01 1.81
C LEU A 183 -14.02 -1.17 2.52
N ALA A 184 -14.98 -0.61 1.76
CA ALA A 184 -16.16 0.02 2.32
C ALA A 184 -17.16 -1.06 2.72
N THR A 185 -17.35 -1.30 4.02
CA THR A 185 -18.28 -2.31 4.53
C THR A 185 -19.45 -1.66 5.28
N ALA A 186 -20.51 -2.42 5.51
CA ALA A 186 -21.66 -1.95 6.32
C ALA A 186 -21.25 -1.57 7.76
N HIS A 187 -20.09 -2.00 8.23
CA HIS A 187 -19.55 -1.72 9.58
C HIS A 187 -18.43 -0.68 9.59
N GLY A 188 -18.22 0.02 8.48
CA GLY A 188 -17.17 1.00 8.27
C GLY A 188 -16.02 0.48 7.39
N PRO A 189 -15.02 1.33 7.15
CA PRO A 189 -13.88 0.99 6.31
C PRO A 189 -12.93 0.00 7.00
N LEU A 190 -12.42 -0.97 6.21
CA LEU A 190 -11.39 -1.91 6.63
C LEU A 190 -10.18 -1.80 5.72
N PHE A 191 -8.99 -1.66 6.29
CA PHE A 191 -7.74 -1.65 5.54
C PHE A 191 -7.31 -3.07 5.17
N VAL A 192 -6.75 -3.20 3.97
CA VAL A 192 -6.24 -4.45 3.39
C VAL A 192 -4.89 -4.20 2.73
N ASP A 193 -4.15 -5.27 2.44
CA ASP A 193 -2.89 -5.22 1.69
C ASP A 193 -1.73 -4.51 2.41
N PHE A 194 -1.16 -5.21 3.38
CA PHE A 194 -0.05 -4.73 4.21
C PHE A 194 1.34 -5.00 3.61
N GLU A 195 1.44 -5.31 2.31
CA GLU A 195 2.73 -5.65 1.68
C GLU A 195 3.73 -4.49 1.66
N THR A 196 3.22 -3.26 1.72
CA THR A 196 4.02 -2.03 1.67
C THR A 196 4.29 -1.41 3.04
N CYS A 197 3.95 -2.13 4.13
CA CYS A 197 4.22 -1.67 5.49
C CYS A 197 5.66 -1.18 5.65
N CYS A 198 5.81 -0.03 6.31
CA CYS A 198 7.10 0.59 6.55
C CYS A 198 7.10 1.36 7.88
N ARG A 199 8.26 1.86 8.29
CA ARG A 199 8.37 2.85 9.39
C ARG A 199 8.47 4.25 8.81
N GLY A 200 7.81 5.21 9.47
CA GLY A 200 7.84 6.62 9.07
C GLY A 200 6.85 7.47 9.86
N PRO A 201 6.72 8.75 9.48
CA PRO A 201 5.72 9.66 10.04
C PRO A 201 4.33 9.32 9.49
N VAL A 202 3.28 9.53 10.28
CA VAL A 202 1.88 9.23 9.87
C VAL A 202 1.44 10.03 8.65
N GLU A 203 2.08 11.15 8.38
CA GLU A 203 1.87 11.99 7.21
C GLU A 203 2.23 11.28 5.90
N PHE A 204 3.12 10.29 5.96
CA PHE A 204 3.42 9.46 4.79
C PHE A 204 2.19 8.61 4.40
N ASP A 205 1.49 8.01 5.36
CA ASP A 205 0.23 7.30 5.09
C ASP A 205 -0.89 8.27 4.67
N LEU A 206 -1.03 9.41 5.34
CA LEU A 206 -2.01 10.44 4.97
C LEU A 206 -1.80 10.97 3.54
N ALA A 207 -0.59 10.96 3.04
CA ALA A 207 -0.29 11.34 1.67
C ALA A 207 -0.88 10.40 0.62
N HIS A 208 -1.18 9.16 0.97
CA HIS A 208 -1.83 8.16 0.10
C HIS A 208 -3.37 8.22 0.18
N ALA A 209 -3.92 8.79 1.25
CA ALA A 209 -5.36 8.97 1.41
C ALA A 209 -5.90 10.14 0.54
N PRO A 210 -7.22 10.21 0.28
CA PRO A 210 -7.85 11.38 -0.30
C PRO A 210 -7.49 12.67 0.45
N GLU A 211 -7.43 13.80 -0.27
CA GLU A 211 -6.93 15.06 0.30
C GLU A 211 -7.74 15.53 1.51
N GLU A 212 -9.05 15.39 1.41
CA GLU A 212 -10.02 15.80 2.43
C GLU A 212 -9.85 15.03 3.76
N VAL A 213 -9.27 13.83 3.71
CA VAL A 213 -9.02 12.99 4.92
C VAL A 213 -8.08 13.71 5.89
N THR A 214 -7.12 14.48 5.38
CA THR A 214 -6.13 15.19 6.21
C THR A 214 -6.80 16.22 7.13
N GLU A 215 -7.89 16.86 6.67
CA GLU A 215 -8.64 17.85 7.46
C GLU A 215 -9.34 17.23 8.68
N HIS A 216 -9.65 15.94 8.60
CA HIS A 216 -10.31 15.18 9.66
C HIS A 216 -9.34 14.38 10.54
N TYR A 217 -8.03 14.35 10.23
CA TYR A 217 -7.05 13.62 11.02
C TYR A 217 -6.39 14.52 12.06
N PRO A 218 -6.64 14.28 13.38
CA PRO A 218 -6.14 15.16 14.44
C PRO A 218 -4.63 15.22 14.52
N GLY A 219 -4.07 16.41 14.50
CA GLY A 219 -2.64 16.67 14.68
C GLY A 219 -1.78 16.38 13.44
N ALA A 220 -2.38 16.21 12.27
CA ALA A 220 -1.64 16.12 11.01
C ALA A 220 -0.86 17.41 10.72
N ASP A 221 0.41 17.29 10.36
CA ASP A 221 1.19 18.38 9.80
C ASP A 221 0.88 18.47 8.27
N HIS A 222 0.00 19.41 7.88
CA HIS A 222 -0.46 19.57 6.50
C HIS A 222 0.70 19.86 5.53
N ASP A 223 1.73 20.58 5.97
CA ASP A 223 2.90 20.85 5.14
C ASP A 223 3.71 19.57 4.91
N LEU A 224 3.83 18.74 5.94
CA LEU A 224 4.50 17.46 5.83
C LEU A 224 3.71 16.48 4.94
N VAL A 225 2.37 16.43 5.08
CA VAL A 225 1.50 15.62 4.19
C VAL A 225 1.69 16.05 2.74
N ARG A 226 1.68 17.35 2.46
CA ARG A 226 1.88 17.88 1.09
C ARG A 226 3.22 17.43 0.53
N ARG A 227 4.31 17.53 1.30
CA ARG A 227 5.65 17.06 0.87
C ARG A 227 5.69 15.55 0.66
N CYS A 228 5.05 14.77 1.52
CA CYS A 228 4.91 13.32 1.33
C CYS A 228 4.13 12.99 0.05
N ARG A 229 3.09 13.76 -0.31
CA ARG A 229 2.35 13.60 -1.58
C ARG A 229 3.24 13.86 -2.79
N ILE A 230 4.03 14.94 -2.76
CA ILE A 230 4.98 15.25 -3.84
C ILE A 230 6.04 14.13 -3.94
N LEU A 231 6.54 13.63 -2.80
CA LEU A 231 7.48 12.51 -2.75
C LEU A 231 6.88 11.24 -3.36
N GLY A 232 5.66 10.89 -2.98
CA GLY A 232 4.93 9.74 -3.54
C GLY A 232 4.75 9.87 -5.06
N GLN A 233 4.35 11.04 -5.53
CA GLN A 233 4.24 11.33 -6.97
C GLN A 233 5.59 11.19 -7.68
N ALA A 234 6.68 11.67 -7.09
CA ALA A 234 8.02 11.57 -7.67
C ALA A 234 8.50 10.10 -7.73
N MET A 235 8.22 9.29 -6.70
CA MET A 235 8.53 7.85 -6.71
C MET A 235 7.74 7.11 -7.79
N VAL A 236 6.43 7.33 -7.88
CA VAL A 236 5.59 6.71 -8.92
C VAL A 236 6.08 7.13 -10.30
N THR A 237 6.39 8.41 -10.50
CA THR A 237 6.97 8.91 -11.75
C THR A 237 8.27 8.18 -12.10
N ALA A 238 9.18 7.99 -11.13
CA ALA A 238 10.43 7.25 -11.36
C ALA A 238 10.17 5.83 -11.87
N TRP A 239 9.21 5.10 -11.29
CA TRP A 239 8.89 3.73 -11.70
C TRP A 239 8.30 3.64 -13.12
N ARG A 240 7.55 4.68 -13.57
CA ARG A 240 7.04 4.74 -14.97
C ARG A 240 8.14 4.84 -16.02
N TRP A 241 9.38 5.20 -15.62
CA TRP A 241 10.53 5.26 -16.52
C TRP A 241 11.37 3.98 -16.54
N ASP A 242 11.09 3.02 -15.64
CA ASP A 242 11.76 1.73 -15.67
C ASP A 242 11.48 1.02 -17.01
N ARG A 243 12.53 0.51 -17.66
CA ARG A 243 12.40 -0.26 -18.90
C ARG A 243 11.53 -1.52 -18.72
N ASP A 244 11.45 -2.04 -17.50
CA ASP A 244 10.69 -3.24 -17.16
C ASP A 244 9.26 -2.90 -16.66
N ASP A 245 8.88 -1.61 -16.62
CA ASP A 245 7.52 -1.18 -16.25
C ASP A 245 6.50 -1.71 -17.27
N ARG A 246 5.50 -2.41 -16.76
CA ARG A 246 4.40 -2.97 -17.54
C ARG A 246 3.05 -2.31 -17.25
N PHE A 247 3.08 -1.20 -16.54
CA PHE A 247 1.85 -0.48 -16.25
C PHE A 247 1.23 0.07 -17.53
N PRO A 248 -0.09 -0.08 -17.74
CA PRO A 248 -0.76 0.47 -18.91
C PRO A 248 -0.46 1.97 -19.06
N ASP A 249 -0.08 2.40 -20.27
CA ASP A 249 0.30 3.79 -20.55
C ASP A 249 1.46 4.35 -19.70
N GLY A 250 2.28 3.48 -19.08
CA GLY A 250 3.33 3.88 -18.15
C GLY A 250 4.21 5.01 -18.64
N ARG A 251 4.58 5.00 -19.94
CA ARG A 251 5.38 6.06 -20.54
C ARG A 251 4.68 7.42 -20.56
N ARG A 252 3.40 7.48 -20.95
CA ARG A 252 2.60 8.71 -20.93
C ARG A 252 2.48 9.24 -19.50
N LEU A 253 2.15 8.36 -18.56
CA LEU A 253 2.05 8.70 -17.13
C LEU A 253 3.39 9.17 -16.53
N GLY A 254 4.53 8.64 -17.03
CA GLY A 254 5.85 9.12 -16.65
C GLY A 254 6.12 10.57 -17.07
N VAL A 255 5.70 10.95 -18.29
CA VAL A 255 5.82 12.35 -18.76
C VAL A 255 4.90 13.27 -17.96
N GLU A 256 3.62 12.92 -17.85
CA GLU A 256 2.65 13.69 -17.07
C GLU A 256 3.09 13.83 -15.61
N GLY A 257 3.66 12.76 -15.02
CA GLY A 257 4.19 12.77 -13.67
C GLY A 257 5.32 13.75 -13.45
N LEU A 258 6.24 13.92 -14.41
CA LEU A 258 7.30 14.93 -14.33
C LEU A 258 6.71 16.34 -14.25
N ASP A 259 5.70 16.62 -15.07
CA ASP A 259 5.04 17.96 -15.08
C ASP A 259 4.28 18.20 -13.77
N LEU A 260 3.61 17.18 -13.24
CA LEU A 260 2.93 17.26 -11.95
C LEU A 260 3.89 17.52 -10.79
N VAL A 261 5.05 16.83 -10.75
CA VAL A 261 6.07 17.06 -9.72
C VAL A 261 6.65 18.48 -9.82
N ARG A 262 6.93 18.99 -11.03
CA ARG A 262 7.40 20.37 -11.23
C ARG A 262 6.39 21.36 -10.69
N ALA A 263 5.15 21.27 -11.15
CA ALA A 263 4.09 22.18 -10.73
C ALA A 263 3.82 22.12 -9.22
N ALA A 264 3.99 20.96 -8.58
CA ALA A 264 3.82 20.83 -7.15
C ALA A 264 4.96 21.48 -6.35
N LEU A 265 6.22 21.30 -6.80
CA LEU A 265 7.38 21.92 -6.17
C LEU A 265 7.39 23.45 -6.34
N ASP A 266 6.95 23.96 -7.50
CA ASP A 266 6.82 25.41 -7.74
C ASP A 266 5.82 26.05 -6.75
N ARG A 267 4.74 25.34 -6.40
CA ARG A 267 3.77 25.79 -5.38
C ARG A 267 4.26 25.63 -3.93
N ASP A 268 5.22 24.75 -3.67
CA ASP A 268 5.80 24.53 -2.32
C ASP A 268 7.02 25.43 -2.05
N GLY A 269 7.40 26.28 -3.00
CA GLY A 269 8.52 27.20 -2.89
C GLY A 269 8.29 28.30 -1.84
N PRO A 270 9.39 28.92 -1.31
CA PRO A 270 9.32 29.91 -0.22
C PRO A 270 8.58 31.21 -0.56
N ASP A 271 8.17 31.39 -1.82
CA ASP A 271 7.49 32.60 -2.32
C ASP A 271 6.03 32.35 -2.73
N ALA A 272 5.43 31.19 -2.37
CA ALA A 272 4.06 30.85 -2.69
C ALA A 272 3.09 31.15 -1.54
#